data_2304f8a826bd74c2bd6af59eb96c195b
#
_entry.id   2304f8a826bd74c2bd6af59eb96c195b
#
_cell.length_a   1.000
_cell.length_b   1.000
_cell.length_c   1.000
_cell.angle_alpha   90.00
_cell.angle_beta   90.00
_cell.angle_gamma   90.00
#
_symmetry.space_group_name_H-M   'P 1'
#
loop_
_entity.id
_entity.type
_entity.pdbx_description
1 polymer ?
#
loop_
_entity_poly.entity_id
_entity_poly.type
_entity_poly.pdbx_seq_one_letter_code
_entity_poly.pdbx_strand_id
1 'polypeptide(L)' 'MSDPTLKPVTEYEELEKQLNELLKRYHLLKIENESLKIKQDSLVKEKAKLLAKTTLAKTKVEAMITRLKAMEENS' A
#
# COMPACT_ATOMS: atom_id res chain seq x y z
N MET A 1 -35.76 -16.22 39.17
CA MET A 1 -35.95 -17.23 38.12
C MET A 1 -36.01 -16.56 36.77
N SER A 2 -35.16 -16.98 35.87
CA SER A 2 -35.20 -16.45 34.51
C SER A 2 -36.35 -17.09 33.71
N ASP A 3 -37.12 -16.23 33.09
CA ASP A 3 -38.17 -16.63 32.17
C ASP A 3 -37.51 -17.35 30.98
N PRO A 4 -37.97 -18.59 30.63
CA PRO A 4 -37.36 -19.31 29.50
C PRO A 4 -37.51 -18.59 28.16
N THR A 5 -38.43 -17.63 28.03
CA THR A 5 -38.61 -16.83 26.83
C THR A 5 -37.57 -15.70 26.70
N LEU A 6 -36.98 -15.26 27.81
CA LEU A 6 -35.99 -14.19 27.85
C LEU A 6 -34.61 -14.64 27.36
N LYS A 7 -34.25 -15.90 27.58
CA LYS A 7 -32.97 -16.46 27.22
C LYS A 7 -32.73 -16.47 25.70
N PRO A 8 -33.67 -16.96 24.87
CA PRO A 8 -33.50 -16.87 23.40
C PRO A 8 -33.43 -15.44 22.88
N VAL A 9 -34.20 -14.52 23.46
CA VAL A 9 -34.16 -13.09 23.07
C VAL A 9 -32.80 -12.47 23.40
N THR A 10 -32.25 -12.77 24.58
CA THR A 10 -30.93 -12.28 24.98
C THR A 10 -29.83 -12.85 24.08
N GLU A 11 -29.90 -14.13 23.73
CA GLU A 11 -28.97 -14.77 22.81
C GLU A 11 -29.06 -14.14 21.42
N TYR A 12 -30.25 -13.83 20.97
CA TYR A 12 -30.48 -13.18 19.68
C TYR A 12 -29.90 -11.74 19.66
N GLU A 13 -30.12 -10.99 20.73
CA GLU A 13 -29.58 -9.64 20.87
C GLU A 13 -28.06 -9.66 20.89
N GLU A 14 -27.46 -10.61 21.59
CA GLU A 14 -26.01 -10.80 21.63
C GLU A 14 -25.45 -11.13 20.25
N LEU A 15 -26.13 -12.02 19.54
CA LEU A 15 -25.76 -12.38 18.16
C LEU A 15 -25.82 -11.17 17.23
N GLU A 16 -26.88 -10.38 17.35
CA GLU A 16 -27.05 -9.16 16.56
C GLU A 16 -25.93 -8.16 16.84
N LYS A 17 -25.57 -7.99 18.11
CA LYS A 17 -24.46 -7.14 18.52
C LYS A 17 -23.14 -7.60 17.92
N GLN A 18 -22.85 -8.89 17.98
CA GLN A 18 -21.64 -9.46 17.40
C GLN A 18 -21.61 -9.28 15.89
N LEU A 19 -22.75 -9.45 15.23
CA LEU A 19 -22.86 -9.22 13.78
C LEU A 19 -22.59 -7.78 13.42
N ASN A 20 -23.14 -6.84 14.17
CA ASN A 20 -22.93 -5.42 13.96
C ASN A 20 -21.46 -5.03 14.15
N GLU A 21 -20.79 -5.59 15.17
CA GLU A 21 -19.37 -5.38 15.38
C GLU A 21 -18.54 -5.93 14.22
N LEU A 22 -18.90 -7.11 13.74
CA LEU A 22 -18.23 -7.72 12.59
C LEU A 22 -18.38 -6.87 11.33
N LEU A 23 -19.57 -6.34 11.08
CA LEU A 23 -19.83 -5.46 9.94
C LEU A 23 -19.02 -4.18 10.04
N LYS A 24 -18.90 -3.59 11.23
CA LYS A 24 -18.06 -2.40 11.45
C LYS A 24 -16.59 -2.69 11.13
N ARG A 25 -16.08 -3.82 11.62
CA ARG A 25 -14.71 -4.25 11.33
C ARG A 25 -14.50 -4.49 9.84
N TYR A 26 -15.46 -5.09 9.19
CA TYR A 26 -15.42 -5.31 7.75
C TYR A 26 -15.31 -3.99 6.98
N HIS A 27 -16.14 -3.01 7.31
CA HIS A 27 -16.10 -1.70 6.67
C HIS A 27 -14.77 -0.98 6.89
N LEU A 28 -14.25 -1.03 8.12
CA LEU A 28 -12.95 -0.42 8.44
C LEU A 28 -11.82 -1.08 7.66
N LEU A 29 -11.82 -2.42 7.59
CA LEU A 29 -10.81 -3.17 6.83
C LEU A 29 -10.91 -2.90 5.34
N LYS A 30 -12.11 -2.73 4.83
CA LYS A 30 -12.32 -2.39 3.41
C LYS A 30 -11.73 -1.03 3.07
N ILE A 31 -11.99 -0.03 3.91
CA ILE A 31 -11.45 1.33 3.75
C ILE A 31 -9.92 1.30 3.84
N GLU A 32 -9.38 0.60 4.82
CA GLU A 32 -7.93 0.45 5.00
C GLU A 32 -7.29 -0.24 3.80
N ASN A 33 -7.93 -1.29 3.29
CA ASN A 33 -7.46 -2.01 2.11
C ASN A 33 -7.39 -1.11 0.89
N GLU A 34 -8.44 -0.32 0.64
CA GLU A 34 -8.46 0.65 -0.47
C GLU A 34 -7.36 1.70 -0.31
N SER A 35 -7.17 2.21 0.90
CA SER A 35 -6.11 3.16 1.21
C SER A 35 -4.73 2.56 0.95
N LEU A 36 -4.49 1.32 1.36
CA LEU A 36 -3.23 0.62 1.13
C LEU A 36 -2.97 0.39 -0.36
N LYS A 37 -3.99 0.08 -1.14
CA LYS A 37 -3.86 -0.07 -2.60
C LYS A 37 -3.43 1.23 -3.27
N ILE A 38 -4.01 2.35 -2.86
CA ILE A 38 -3.65 3.67 -3.37
C ILE A 38 -2.19 3.99 -3.04
N LYS A 39 -1.77 3.73 -1.80
CA LYS A 39 -0.37 3.93 -1.38
C LYS A 39 0.58 3.04 -2.17
N GLN A 40 0.20 1.79 -2.40
CA GLN A 40 1.01 0.85 -3.18
C GLN A 40 1.20 1.35 -4.60
N ASP A 41 0.14 1.82 -5.25
CA ASP A 41 0.21 2.37 -6.61
C ASP A 41 1.12 3.60 -6.65
N SER A 42 1.00 4.48 -5.66
CA SER A 42 1.85 5.66 -5.54
C SER A 42 3.32 5.27 -5.39
N LEU A 43 3.63 4.29 -4.55
CA LEU A 43 5.00 3.81 -4.34
C LEU A 43 5.59 3.17 -5.60
N VAL A 44 4.78 2.41 -6.34
CA VAL A 44 5.21 1.82 -7.62
C VAL A 44 5.58 2.92 -8.61
N LYS A 45 4.78 3.97 -8.71
CA LYS A 45 5.06 5.12 -9.59
C LYS A 45 6.31 5.87 -9.16
N GLU A 46 6.48 6.11 -7.87
CA GLU A 46 7.69 6.76 -7.34
C GLU A 46 8.93 5.94 -7.63
N LYS A 47 8.86 4.64 -7.42
CA LYS A 47 9.96 3.72 -7.72
C LYS A 47 10.35 3.80 -9.20
N ALA A 48 9.36 3.79 -10.09
CA ALA A 48 9.61 3.90 -11.52
C ALA A 48 10.31 5.21 -11.88
N LYS A 49 9.88 6.33 -11.29
CA LYS A 49 10.51 7.64 -11.49
C LYS A 49 11.96 7.65 -10.99
N LEU A 50 12.20 7.10 -9.82
CA LEU A 50 13.55 7.03 -9.25
C LEU A 50 14.48 6.18 -10.10
N LEU A 51 14.01 5.04 -10.61
CA LEU A 51 14.77 4.18 -11.50
C LEU A 51 15.12 4.92 -12.80
N ALA A 52 14.15 5.64 -13.38
CA ALA A 52 14.39 6.42 -14.59
C ALA A 52 15.43 7.50 -14.36
N LYS A 53 15.36 8.23 -13.25
CA LYS A 53 16.35 9.25 -12.89
C LYS A 53 17.73 8.65 -12.67
N THR A 54 17.82 7.52 -11.97
CA THR A 54 19.07 6.82 -11.72
C THR A 54 19.71 6.35 -13.01
N THR A 55 18.93 5.78 -13.93
CA THR A 55 19.40 5.34 -15.25
C THR A 55 19.90 6.53 -16.07
N LEU A 56 19.18 7.64 -16.07
CA LEU A 56 19.58 8.84 -16.79
C LEU A 56 20.88 9.40 -16.24
N ALA A 57 21.03 9.50 -14.92
CA ALA A 57 22.24 9.96 -14.27
C ALA A 57 23.43 9.07 -14.61
N LYS A 58 23.24 7.75 -14.57
CA LYS A 58 24.26 6.76 -14.93
C LYS A 58 24.71 6.95 -16.38
N THR A 59 23.79 7.10 -17.30
CA THR A 59 24.09 7.33 -18.72
C THR A 59 24.89 8.60 -18.93
N LYS A 60 24.52 9.67 -18.25
CA LYS A 60 25.27 10.94 -18.31
C LYS A 60 26.69 10.80 -17.79
N VAL A 61 26.90 10.14 -16.68
CA VAL A 61 28.22 9.89 -16.11
C VAL A 61 29.08 9.05 -17.07
N GLU A 62 28.50 8.00 -17.64
CA GLU A 62 29.17 7.13 -18.61
C GLU A 62 29.60 7.94 -19.85
N ALA A 63 28.76 8.85 -20.33
CA ALA A 63 29.08 9.72 -21.45
C ALA A 63 30.23 10.67 -21.11
N MET A 64 30.26 11.24 -19.92
CA MET A 64 31.36 12.10 -19.44
C MET A 64 32.68 11.34 -19.38
N ILE A 65 32.66 10.12 -18.83
CA ILE A 65 33.85 9.26 -18.75
C ILE A 65 34.38 8.95 -20.14
N THR A 66 33.52 8.62 -21.08
CA THR A 66 33.89 8.35 -22.46
C THR A 66 34.57 9.56 -23.12
N ARG A 67 34.02 10.76 -22.90
CA ARG A 67 34.60 12.01 -23.41
C ARG A 67 35.98 12.29 -22.83
N LEU A 68 36.14 12.10 -21.53
CA LEU A 68 37.40 12.27 -20.84
C LEU A 68 38.49 11.34 -21.38
N LYS A 69 38.13 10.06 -21.59
CA LYS A 69 39.07 9.09 -22.18
C LYS A 69 39.46 9.47 -23.59
N ALA A 70 38.53 9.93 -24.41
CA ALA A 70 38.81 10.38 -25.77
C ALA A 70 39.76 11.58 -25.77
N MET A 71 39.59 12.52 -24.84
CA MET A 71 40.48 13.68 -24.69
C MET A 71 41.87 13.25 -24.26
N GLU A 72 42.00 12.29 -23.35
CA GLU A 72 43.30 11.78 -22.93
C GLU A 72 44.07 11.11 -24.07
N GLU A 73 43.36 10.30 -24.89
CA GLU A 73 43.95 9.58 -26.00
C GLU A 73 44.45 10.55 -27.12
N ASN A 74 43.81 11.69 -27.28
CA ASN A 74 44.12 12.66 -28.29
C ASN A 74 45.15 13.71 -27.85
N SER A 75 45.50 13.69 -26.59
CA SER A 75 46.53 14.58 -26.08
C SER A 75 47.88 13.87 -26.04
#